data_39cf2a8945de3227f6f521fdb8e27409
#
_entry.id   39cf2a8945de3227f6f521fdb8e27409
#
_cell.length_a   1.000
_cell.length_b   1.000
_cell.length_c   1.000
_cell.angle_alpha   90.00
_cell.angle_beta   90.00
_cell.angle_gamma   90.00
#
_symmetry.space_group_name_H-M   'P 1'
#
loop_
_entity.id
_entity.type
_entity.pdbx_description
1 polymer ?
#
loop_
_entity_poly.entity_id
_entity_poly.type
_entity_poly.pdbx_seq_one_letter_code
_entity_poly.pdbx_strand_id
1 'polypeptide(L)'
;MKYISFFIFTTSLSFFTFAQPNGGSGANDTDLQLNTITTSLPFMAITPDSRAGGMGDAGTALSPSSTSIYWNTSILSFAKQKSEISMSYTPWLRQLTNDISLSYLSAYYKINKTHTVGGSIRYFSLGEITFTDASGNVLRDDKPSEFELTGAYAFRLAKKLSIGINGKFAYSNLTGGMPIAGVNSKAAVVGATDLSFTYYNDEAKLGKTKGVYTFAITFNNIGNKVAYSELSKRDFIPMNMKIGNAFTADFNSYNKLTFSIDLQRLLVPTPAKYEFIDGVNTLLSGKPNDIGIIAGMIQSFSDAPGTVSKDENGEYIKNADGTYKVEKWSRLKEELSEINIAGGLEWWYNDVFALRSGVFYESKNKGNRKFLNLGASLKYNTLAIDFSYLASLSGRGSPLSNTLRFTLRFNIGGVTTAKVESN
;
A
#
# COMPACT_ATOMS: atom_id res chain seq x y z
N MET A 1 39.12 -33.85 1.70
CA MET A 1 37.87 -34.15 0.95
C MET A 1 36.80 -34.53 1.96
N LYS A 2 35.89 -33.61 2.29
CA LYS A 2 34.71 -33.88 3.13
C LYS A 2 33.50 -33.68 2.25
N TYR A 3 32.73 -34.74 2.09
CA TYR A 3 31.53 -34.78 1.28
C TYR A 3 30.49 -33.81 1.84
N ILE A 4 30.01 -32.87 1.01
CA ILE A 4 28.85 -32.03 1.26
C ILE A 4 27.64 -32.87 0.81
N SER A 5 26.93 -33.47 1.76
CA SER A 5 25.63 -34.09 1.52
C SER A 5 24.60 -32.99 1.27
N PHE A 6 24.20 -32.83 0.03
CA PHE A 6 23.11 -31.98 -0.39
C PHE A 6 21.78 -32.69 -0.01
N PHE A 7 21.19 -32.29 1.10
CA PHE A 7 19.86 -32.77 1.48
C PHE A 7 18.83 -32.02 0.60
N ILE A 8 18.45 -32.67 -0.51
CA ILE A 8 17.32 -32.24 -1.32
C ILE A 8 16.06 -32.53 -0.49
N PHE A 9 15.52 -31.49 0.15
CA PHE A 9 14.19 -31.53 0.73
C PHE A 9 13.19 -31.44 -0.43
N THR A 10 12.81 -32.58 -1.00
CA THR A 10 11.65 -32.68 -1.89
C THR A 10 10.40 -32.49 -1.05
N THR A 11 10.02 -31.24 -0.80
CA THR A 11 8.65 -30.93 -0.43
C THR A 11 7.83 -31.20 -1.68
N SER A 12 7.04 -32.27 -1.63
CA SER A 12 5.91 -32.48 -2.53
C SER A 12 4.99 -31.26 -2.38
N LEU A 13 5.19 -30.25 -3.24
CA LEU A 13 4.21 -29.20 -3.46
C LEU A 13 3.02 -29.92 -4.09
N SER A 14 2.06 -30.30 -3.25
CA SER A 14 0.73 -30.61 -3.72
C SER A 14 0.21 -29.35 -4.39
N PHE A 15 0.27 -29.29 -5.72
CA PHE A 15 -0.44 -28.31 -6.49
C PHE A 15 -1.91 -28.50 -6.15
N PHE A 16 -2.44 -27.63 -5.28
CA PHE A 16 -3.86 -27.43 -5.27
C PHE A 16 -4.21 -26.92 -6.67
N THR A 17 -4.62 -27.83 -7.51
CA THR A 17 -5.38 -27.50 -8.71
C THR A 17 -6.64 -26.84 -8.23
N PHE A 18 -6.64 -25.49 -8.20
CA PHE A 18 -7.88 -24.75 -8.18
C PHE A 18 -8.59 -25.10 -9.48
N ALA A 19 -9.55 -26.02 -9.39
CA ALA A 19 -10.47 -26.29 -10.46
C ALA A 19 -11.04 -24.94 -10.89
N GLN A 20 -10.82 -24.57 -12.15
CA GLN A 20 -11.54 -23.46 -12.76
C GLN A 20 -13.01 -23.78 -12.62
N PRO A 21 -13.86 -22.90 -12.12
CA PRO A 21 -15.28 -23.05 -12.33
C PRO A 21 -15.48 -22.97 -13.84
N ASN A 22 -15.83 -24.08 -14.45
CA ASN A 22 -16.39 -24.11 -15.78
C ASN A 22 -17.51 -23.06 -15.82
N GLY A 23 -17.51 -22.23 -16.87
CA GLY A 23 -18.59 -21.30 -17.15
C GLY A 23 -19.92 -22.04 -17.35
N GLY A 24 -20.54 -22.41 -16.26
CA GLY A 24 -21.94 -22.86 -16.16
C GLY A 24 -22.74 -21.62 -15.74
N SER A 25 -23.50 -21.08 -16.67
CA SER A 25 -24.61 -20.18 -16.40
C SER A 25 -25.53 -20.81 -15.35
N GLY A 26 -25.61 -20.25 -14.15
CA GLY A 26 -26.59 -20.66 -13.18
C GLY A 26 -26.13 -20.70 -11.73
N ALA A 27 -25.64 -19.62 -11.22
CA ALA A 27 -25.71 -19.30 -9.80
C ALA A 27 -25.80 -17.78 -9.71
N ASN A 28 -26.83 -17.28 -9.10
CA ASN A 28 -27.10 -15.87 -8.90
C ASN A 28 -25.98 -15.24 -8.04
N ASP A 29 -24.90 -14.79 -8.67
CA ASP A 29 -23.83 -13.97 -8.07
C ASP A 29 -24.29 -12.49 -8.04
N THR A 30 -25.61 -12.27 -7.94
CA THR A 30 -26.28 -10.97 -8.01
C THR A 30 -26.17 -10.14 -6.74
N ASP A 31 -25.58 -10.66 -5.66
CA ASP A 31 -25.56 -9.97 -4.36
C ASP A 31 -24.22 -9.32 -3.98
N LEU A 32 -23.19 -9.43 -4.81
CA LEU A 32 -21.93 -8.72 -4.59
C LEU A 32 -21.99 -7.32 -5.21
N GLN A 33 -22.75 -6.42 -4.59
CA GLN A 33 -22.67 -4.99 -4.94
C GLN A 33 -21.25 -4.51 -4.69
N LEU A 34 -20.57 -4.11 -5.77
CA LEU A 34 -19.27 -3.43 -5.69
C LEU A 34 -19.47 -2.11 -4.92
N ASN A 35 -18.78 -1.95 -3.81
CA ASN A 35 -18.75 -0.71 -3.03
C ASN A 35 -17.31 -0.32 -2.76
N THR A 36 -16.62 0.08 -3.81
CA THR A 36 -15.20 0.46 -3.77
C THR A 36 -15.06 1.86 -3.18
N ILE A 37 -14.13 2.03 -2.26
CA ILE A 37 -13.77 3.35 -1.74
C ILE A 37 -12.83 4.01 -2.75
N THR A 38 -13.27 5.11 -3.36
CA THR A 38 -12.49 5.91 -4.30
C THR A 38 -11.83 7.09 -3.59
N THR A 39 -10.65 7.47 -4.07
CA THR A 39 -9.88 8.60 -3.52
C THR A 39 -9.25 9.41 -4.64
N SER A 40 -9.02 10.69 -4.40
CA SER A 40 -8.17 11.51 -5.24
C SER A 40 -6.69 11.14 -5.04
N LEU A 41 -5.83 11.42 -6.01
CA LEU A 41 -4.38 11.15 -5.99
C LEU A 41 -4.02 9.70 -5.60
N PRO A 42 -4.58 8.67 -6.26
CA PRO A 42 -4.34 7.28 -5.87
C PRO A 42 -2.87 6.85 -6.02
N PHE A 43 -2.04 7.59 -6.78
CA PHE A 43 -0.62 7.33 -6.91
C PHE A 43 0.12 7.36 -5.56
N MET A 44 -0.38 8.12 -4.57
CA MET A 44 0.18 8.18 -3.22
C MET A 44 0.11 6.84 -2.48
N ALA A 45 -0.77 5.92 -2.90
CA ALA A 45 -0.92 4.58 -2.33
C ALA A 45 -0.16 3.49 -3.09
N ILE A 46 0.48 3.80 -4.23
CA ILE A 46 1.25 2.81 -5.01
C ILE A 46 2.54 2.47 -4.29
N THR A 47 2.82 1.18 -4.11
CA THR A 47 4.09 0.66 -3.54
C THR A 47 5.28 1.08 -4.40
N PRO A 48 6.25 1.82 -3.85
CA PRO A 48 7.34 2.38 -4.65
C PRO A 48 8.56 1.48 -4.79
N ASP A 49 8.78 0.52 -3.87
CA ASP A 49 10.03 -0.23 -3.79
C ASP A 49 9.87 -1.73 -4.04
N SER A 50 10.96 -2.35 -4.51
CA SER A 50 10.98 -3.77 -4.86
C SER A 50 11.02 -4.68 -3.64
N ARG A 51 11.62 -4.26 -2.51
CA ARG A 51 11.77 -5.12 -1.34
C ARG A 51 10.41 -5.44 -0.73
N ALA A 52 9.65 -4.43 -0.34
CA ALA A 52 8.31 -4.62 0.20
C ALA A 52 7.35 -5.13 -0.89
N GLY A 53 7.53 -4.68 -2.15
CA GLY A 53 6.79 -5.22 -3.29
C GLY A 53 6.94 -6.73 -3.43
N GLY A 54 8.16 -7.29 -3.28
CA GLY A 54 8.41 -8.73 -3.29
C GLY A 54 7.85 -9.48 -2.07
N MET A 55 7.53 -8.75 -1.00
CA MET A 55 6.92 -9.26 0.24
C MET A 55 5.38 -9.15 0.23
N GLY A 56 4.75 -8.99 -0.95
CA GLY A 56 3.30 -8.84 -1.04
C GLY A 56 2.78 -7.50 -0.54
N ASP A 57 3.58 -6.44 -0.58
CA ASP A 57 3.29 -5.12 -0.03
C ASP A 57 3.18 -5.10 1.52
N ALA A 58 3.85 -6.07 2.21
CA ALA A 58 3.99 -6.09 3.67
C ALA A 58 5.29 -5.38 4.08
N GLY A 59 5.27 -4.05 4.10
CA GLY A 59 6.44 -3.21 4.30
C GLY A 59 6.54 -2.50 5.65
N THR A 60 5.45 -2.46 6.43
CA THR A 60 5.30 -1.59 7.61
C THR A 60 6.27 -1.95 8.75
N ALA A 61 6.57 -3.24 8.94
CA ALA A 61 7.44 -3.73 10.01
C ALA A 61 8.78 -4.30 9.54
N LEU A 62 9.14 -4.15 8.25
CA LEU A 62 10.42 -4.63 7.72
C LEU A 62 11.59 -3.85 8.35
N SER A 63 12.77 -4.47 8.34
CA SER A 63 13.99 -3.82 8.83
C SER A 63 14.27 -2.52 8.10
N PRO A 64 14.89 -1.52 8.77
CA PRO A 64 15.08 -0.17 8.25
C PRO A 64 15.79 -0.11 6.90
N SER A 65 15.27 0.72 6.00
CA SER A 65 15.92 1.15 4.76
C SER A 65 15.42 2.56 4.39
N SER A 66 16.04 3.22 3.43
CA SER A 66 15.57 4.55 2.98
C SER A 66 14.14 4.52 2.43
N THR A 67 13.72 3.40 1.85
CA THR A 67 12.34 3.21 1.37
C THR A 67 11.30 3.13 2.51
N SER A 68 11.75 2.94 3.77
CA SER A 68 10.86 2.97 4.95
C SER A 68 10.17 4.32 5.16
N ILE A 69 10.64 5.41 4.53
CA ILE A 69 9.94 6.71 4.55
C ILE A 69 8.51 6.59 4.03
N TYR A 70 8.27 5.73 3.04
CA TYR A 70 6.92 5.46 2.55
C TYR A 70 6.11 4.55 3.48
N TRP A 71 6.76 3.55 4.10
CA TRP A 71 6.07 2.53 4.88
C TRP A 71 5.88 2.91 6.33
N ASN A 72 6.98 3.32 6.97
CA ASN A 72 7.07 3.54 8.41
C ASN A 72 8.35 4.32 8.74
N THR A 73 8.25 5.61 8.88
CA THR A 73 9.40 6.46 9.18
C THR A 73 10.03 6.17 10.53
N SER A 74 9.24 5.80 11.56
CA SER A 74 9.77 5.58 12.91
C SER A 74 10.84 4.49 12.98
N ILE A 75 10.78 3.46 12.09
CA ILE A 75 11.75 2.36 12.05
C ILE A 75 13.18 2.86 11.72
N LEU A 76 13.33 3.99 11.04
CA LEU A 76 14.62 4.56 10.65
C LEU A 76 15.53 4.88 11.85
N SER A 77 14.94 5.14 13.03
CA SER A 77 15.71 5.36 14.26
C SER A 77 16.53 4.13 14.69
N PHE A 78 16.13 2.93 14.21
CA PHE A 78 16.82 1.65 14.47
C PHE A 78 17.78 1.25 13.34
N ALA A 79 17.93 2.07 12.29
CA ALA A 79 18.85 1.78 11.20
C ALA A 79 20.29 1.60 11.71
N LYS A 80 20.96 0.56 11.23
CA LYS A 80 22.36 0.26 11.59
C LYS A 80 23.35 1.14 10.82
N GLN A 81 22.98 1.50 9.59
CA GLN A 81 23.80 2.36 8.73
C GLN A 81 23.58 3.84 9.09
N LYS A 82 24.61 4.66 8.89
CA LYS A 82 24.53 6.10 9.14
C LYS A 82 23.62 6.79 8.14
N SER A 83 23.67 6.39 6.88
CA SER A 83 22.82 6.90 5.81
C SER A 83 22.65 5.89 4.69
N GLU A 84 21.54 5.98 3.98
CA GLU A 84 21.24 5.20 2.78
C GLU A 84 20.47 6.09 1.81
N ILE A 85 20.75 5.94 0.54
CA ILE A 85 19.98 6.50 -0.58
C ILE A 85 19.45 5.34 -1.40
N SER A 86 18.21 5.41 -1.84
CA SER A 86 17.63 4.45 -2.77
C SER A 86 16.91 5.14 -3.93
N MET A 87 16.96 4.50 -5.07
CA MET A 87 16.23 4.88 -6.28
C MET A 87 15.44 3.68 -6.77
N SER A 88 14.15 3.85 -6.95
CA SER A 88 13.25 2.81 -7.45
C SER A 88 12.59 3.26 -8.75
N TYR A 89 12.36 2.30 -9.65
CA TYR A 89 11.66 2.50 -10.90
C TYR A 89 10.69 1.35 -11.13
N THR A 90 9.44 1.70 -11.43
CA THR A 90 8.36 0.74 -11.69
C THR A 90 7.64 1.15 -12.96
N PRO A 91 7.85 0.44 -14.09
CA PRO A 91 6.94 0.53 -15.22
C PRO A 91 5.54 0.12 -14.76
N TRP A 92 4.56 1.00 -14.91
CA TRP A 92 3.23 0.79 -14.39
C TRP A 92 2.25 0.47 -15.51
N LEU A 93 1.28 -0.42 -15.29
CA LEU A 93 0.24 -0.80 -16.25
C LEU A 93 0.77 -1.23 -17.64
N ARG A 94 1.92 -1.91 -17.70
CA ARG A 94 2.59 -2.29 -18.96
C ARG A 94 1.75 -3.10 -19.93
N GLN A 95 0.68 -3.73 -19.46
CA GLN A 95 -0.26 -4.43 -20.34
C GLN A 95 -1.19 -3.48 -21.10
N LEU A 96 -1.35 -2.25 -20.64
CA LEU A 96 -2.18 -1.22 -21.28
C LEU A 96 -1.34 -0.27 -22.11
N THR A 97 -0.20 0.18 -21.57
CA THR A 97 0.68 1.16 -22.21
C THR A 97 2.11 0.99 -21.70
N ASN A 98 3.10 1.48 -22.49
CA ASN A 98 4.53 1.34 -22.14
C ASN A 98 5.15 2.61 -21.53
N ASP A 99 4.40 3.69 -21.40
CA ASP A 99 4.88 5.02 -21.05
C ASP A 99 4.46 5.51 -19.67
N ILE A 100 3.62 4.74 -18.94
CA ILE A 100 3.29 5.01 -17.55
C ILE A 100 4.36 4.44 -16.64
N SER A 101 4.86 5.25 -15.69
CA SER A 101 5.90 4.81 -14.77
C SER A 101 5.87 5.56 -13.44
N LEU A 102 6.30 4.88 -12.38
CA LEU A 102 6.55 5.45 -11.07
C LEU A 102 8.06 5.43 -10.78
N SER A 103 8.61 6.59 -10.49
CA SER A 103 9.97 6.76 -9.99
C SER A 103 9.93 7.21 -8.53
N TYR A 104 10.83 6.68 -7.70
CA TYR A 104 10.91 7.01 -6.29
C TYR A 104 12.37 7.12 -5.86
N LEU A 105 12.74 8.28 -5.32
CA LEU A 105 14.04 8.53 -4.71
C LEU A 105 13.82 8.77 -3.22
N SER A 106 14.59 8.11 -2.36
CA SER A 106 14.53 8.34 -0.92
C SER A 106 15.91 8.26 -0.27
N ALA A 107 16.08 9.01 0.81
CA ALA A 107 17.31 9.02 1.57
C ALA A 107 17.04 9.29 3.04
N TYR A 108 17.87 8.72 3.92
CA TYR A 108 17.90 9.10 5.33
C TYR A 108 19.33 9.34 5.82
N TYR A 109 19.43 10.12 6.90
CA TYR A 109 20.67 10.36 7.63
C TYR A 109 20.41 10.32 9.14
N LYS A 110 21.18 9.49 9.85
CA LYS A 110 21.17 9.45 11.32
C LYS A 110 22.03 10.57 11.87
N ILE A 111 21.39 11.54 12.49
CA ILE A 111 22.09 12.64 13.17
C ILE A 111 22.86 12.07 14.37
N ASN A 112 22.20 11.22 15.16
CA ASN A 112 22.76 10.53 16.31
C ASN A 112 22.00 9.21 16.61
N LYS A 113 22.16 8.65 17.81
CA LYS A 113 21.50 7.39 18.20
C LYS A 113 19.98 7.49 18.34
N THR A 114 19.44 8.68 18.51
CA THR A 114 18.01 8.94 18.78
C THR A 114 17.31 9.67 17.64
N HIS A 115 17.99 10.49 16.85
CA HIS A 115 17.43 11.35 15.84
C HIS A 115 17.85 10.92 14.44
N THR A 116 16.89 10.71 13.56
CA THR A 116 17.11 10.40 12.14
C THR A 116 16.21 11.30 11.30
N VAL A 117 16.77 11.91 10.27
CA VAL A 117 16.05 12.70 9.26
C VAL A 117 16.08 11.97 7.93
N GLY A 118 15.13 12.26 7.08
CA GLY A 118 15.08 11.72 5.74
C GLY A 118 14.17 12.53 4.84
N GLY A 119 14.11 12.11 3.59
CA GLY A 119 13.21 12.68 2.62
C GLY A 119 13.06 11.78 1.41
N SER A 120 12.00 12.02 0.65
CA SER A 120 11.77 11.33 -0.60
C SER A 120 11.08 12.19 -1.65
N ILE A 121 11.29 11.83 -2.89
CA ILE A 121 10.62 12.37 -4.07
C ILE A 121 9.99 11.21 -4.80
N ARG A 122 8.69 11.33 -5.09
CA ARG A 122 7.95 10.40 -5.94
C ARG A 122 7.47 11.15 -7.17
N TYR A 123 7.65 10.56 -8.33
CA TYR A 123 7.18 11.08 -9.61
C TYR A 123 6.43 9.99 -10.35
N PHE A 124 5.19 10.27 -10.72
CA PHE A 124 4.32 9.38 -11.47
C PHE A 124 4.00 10.00 -12.83
N SER A 125 4.51 9.41 -13.90
CA SER A 125 4.20 9.77 -15.28
C SER A 125 2.99 8.96 -15.73
N LEU A 126 1.97 9.64 -16.28
CA LEU A 126 0.78 8.99 -16.84
C LEU A 126 0.89 8.71 -18.33
N GLY A 127 2.10 8.94 -18.90
CA GLY A 127 2.32 8.76 -20.32
C GLY A 127 1.85 9.93 -21.16
N GLU A 128 1.77 9.73 -22.49
CA GLU A 128 1.31 10.72 -23.44
C GLU A 128 -0.18 10.53 -23.72
N ILE A 129 -0.94 11.61 -23.59
CA ILE A 129 -2.40 11.61 -23.82
C ILE A 129 -2.71 12.61 -24.92
N THR A 130 -3.32 12.13 -25.99
CA THR A 130 -3.83 12.98 -27.08
C THR A 130 -5.24 13.45 -26.74
N PHE A 131 -5.42 14.75 -26.54
CA PHE A 131 -6.72 15.37 -26.38
C PHE A 131 -7.36 15.63 -27.73
N THR A 132 -8.64 15.24 -27.88
CA THR A 132 -9.42 15.42 -29.11
C THR A 132 -10.69 16.21 -28.80
N ASP A 133 -11.23 16.88 -29.83
CA ASP A 133 -12.58 17.44 -29.78
C ASP A 133 -13.66 16.35 -29.92
N ALA A 134 -14.94 16.73 -29.84
CA ALA A 134 -16.06 15.81 -29.99
C ALA A 134 -16.14 15.16 -31.40
N SER A 135 -15.44 15.70 -32.38
CA SER A 135 -15.35 15.20 -33.77
C SER A 135 -14.13 14.32 -34.00
N GLY A 136 -13.28 14.12 -32.95
CA GLY A 136 -12.07 13.33 -33.03
C GLY A 136 -10.84 14.08 -33.58
N ASN A 137 -10.92 15.39 -33.79
CA ASN A 137 -9.74 16.16 -34.22
C ASN A 137 -8.80 16.35 -33.04
N VAL A 138 -7.51 16.16 -33.30
CA VAL A 138 -6.47 16.36 -32.29
C VAL A 138 -6.39 17.83 -31.88
N LEU A 139 -6.57 18.11 -30.60
CA LEU A 139 -6.42 19.44 -30.01
C LEU A 139 -4.97 19.67 -29.57
N ARG A 140 -4.40 18.72 -28.85
CA ARG A 140 -3.00 18.72 -28.41
C ARG A 140 -2.61 17.37 -27.80
N ASP A 141 -1.29 17.12 -27.76
CA ASP A 141 -0.69 16.08 -26.93
C ASP A 141 -0.19 16.69 -25.62
N ASP A 142 -0.36 15.95 -24.51
CA ASP A 142 0.12 16.36 -23.18
C ASP A 142 0.69 15.15 -22.44
N LYS A 143 1.52 15.41 -21.41
CA LYS A 143 2.13 14.39 -20.55
C LYS A 143 1.75 14.67 -19.10
N PRO A 144 0.53 14.27 -18.68
CA PRO A 144 0.10 14.44 -17.31
C PRO A 144 1.04 13.76 -16.34
N SER A 145 1.27 14.39 -15.21
CA SER A 145 2.15 13.85 -14.19
C SER A 145 1.71 14.27 -12.80
N GLU A 146 2.10 13.45 -11.84
CA GLU A 146 1.89 13.70 -10.43
C GLU A 146 3.22 13.57 -9.69
N PHE A 147 3.43 14.38 -8.67
CA PHE A 147 4.62 14.23 -7.82
C PHE A 147 4.30 14.45 -6.34
N GLU A 148 5.14 13.88 -5.48
CA GLU A 148 5.10 14.02 -4.03
C GLU A 148 6.50 14.28 -3.49
N LEU A 149 6.62 15.29 -2.63
CA LEU A 149 7.82 15.58 -1.83
C LEU A 149 7.51 15.22 -0.38
N THR A 150 8.39 14.48 0.28
CA THR A 150 8.25 14.10 1.68
C THR A 150 9.48 14.48 2.47
N GLY A 151 9.29 15.21 3.58
CA GLY A 151 10.29 15.38 4.64
C GLY A 151 9.93 14.44 5.80
N ALA A 152 10.94 13.74 6.33
CA ALA A 152 10.76 12.68 7.32
C ALA A 152 11.63 12.90 8.56
N TYR A 153 11.08 12.65 9.74
CA TYR A 153 11.79 12.69 11.00
C TYR A 153 11.40 11.51 11.88
N ALA A 154 12.42 10.79 12.38
CA ALA A 154 12.25 9.68 13.31
C ALA A 154 12.97 9.95 14.62
N PHE A 155 12.29 9.69 15.74
CA PHE A 155 12.78 9.88 17.08
C PHE A 155 12.67 8.60 17.90
N ARG A 156 13.81 8.18 18.49
CA ARG A 156 13.87 7.01 19.37
C ARG A 156 13.54 7.43 20.79
N LEU A 157 12.34 7.07 21.26
CA LEU A 157 11.84 7.40 22.59
C LEU A 157 12.52 6.56 23.69
N ALA A 158 12.79 5.28 23.40
CA ALA A 158 13.40 4.33 24.34
C ALA A 158 14.22 3.26 23.59
N LYS A 159 14.89 2.35 24.30
CA LYS A 159 15.70 1.28 23.70
C LYS A 159 14.93 0.53 22.59
N LYS A 160 13.62 0.31 22.78
CA LYS A 160 12.77 -0.49 21.88
C LYS A 160 11.61 0.28 21.25
N LEU A 161 11.45 1.59 21.52
CA LEU A 161 10.32 2.38 21.07
C LEU A 161 10.75 3.58 20.25
N SER A 162 10.03 3.86 19.17
CA SER A 162 10.25 5.05 18.36
C SER A 162 8.94 5.59 17.78
N ILE A 163 8.96 6.87 17.44
CA ILE A 163 7.93 7.56 16.69
C ILE A 163 8.54 8.19 15.43
N GLY A 164 7.71 8.43 14.44
CA GLY A 164 8.10 9.12 13.22
C GLY A 164 6.97 10.00 12.72
N ILE A 165 7.36 11.09 12.08
CA ILE A 165 6.46 12.02 11.42
C ILE A 165 6.99 12.35 10.03
N ASN A 166 6.09 12.44 9.04
CA ASN A 166 6.37 12.97 7.72
C ASN A 166 5.53 14.21 7.47
N GLY A 167 6.13 15.20 6.79
CA GLY A 167 5.39 16.26 6.11
C GLY A 167 5.44 16.02 4.61
N LYS A 168 4.29 16.09 3.93
CA LYS A 168 4.14 15.80 2.51
C LYS A 168 3.54 16.96 1.75
N PHE A 169 4.05 17.18 0.56
CA PHE A 169 3.46 18.05 -0.45
C PHE A 169 3.28 17.22 -1.73
N ALA A 170 2.05 17.18 -2.26
CA ALA A 170 1.78 16.51 -3.51
C ALA A 170 1.05 17.44 -4.49
N TYR A 171 1.36 17.26 -5.78
CA TYR A 171 0.77 17.99 -6.89
C TYR A 171 0.35 17.01 -7.96
N SER A 172 -0.88 17.18 -8.45
CA SER A 172 -1.45 16.34 -9.51
C SER A 172 -2.08 17.24 -10.57
N ASN A 173 -1.61 17.11 -11.80
CA ASN A 173 -2.18 17.79 -12.96
C ASN A 173 -2.52 16.76 -14.03
N LEU A 174 -3.76 16.29 -14.02
CA LEU A 174 -4.23 15.22 -14.91
C LEU A 174 -4.71 15.73 -16.28
N THR A 175 -5.06 17.00 -16.36
CA THR A 175 -5.75 17.57 -17.53
C THR A 175 -4.94 18.62 -18.26
N GLY A 176 -3.77 18.98 -17.74
CA GLY A 176 -2.96 20.07 -18.28
C GLY A 176 -3.71 21.43 -18.32
N GLY A 177 -4.77 21.62 -17.50
CA GLY A 177 -5.59 22.82 -17.49
C GLY A 177 -6.67 22.86 -18.58
N MET A 178 -6.88 21.76 -19.32
CA MET A 178 -7.95 21.69 -20.34
C MET A 178 -9.33 21.66 -19.71
N PRO A 179 -10.31 22.41 -20.22
CA PRO A 179 -11.70 22.27 -19.81
C PRO A 179 -12.21 20.85 -20.11
N ILE A 180 -12.93 20.26 -19.16
CA ILE A 180 -13.62 18.98 -19.34
C ILE A 180 -15.12 19.29 -19.39
N ALA A 181 -15.79 18.91 -20.47
CA ALA A 181 -17.22 19.19 -20.68
C ALA A 181 -17.61 20.67 -20.42
N GLY A 182 -16.77 21.61 -20.85
CA GLY A 182 -16.98 23.05 -20.68
C GLY A 182 -16.68 23.61 -19.28
N VAL A 183 -16.20 22.77 -18.34
CA VAL A 183 -15.81 23.19 -17.00
C VAL A 183 -14.29 23.29 -16.89
N ASN A 184 -13.80 24.44 -16.40
CA ASN A 184 -12.37 24.63 -16.20
C ASN A 184 -11.82 23.60 -15.21
N SER A 185 -10.77 22.88 -15.63
CA SER A 185 -10.03 21.98 -14.76
C SER A 185 -8.88 22.71 -14.08
N LYS A 186 -8.45 22.21 -12.94
CA LYS A 186 -7.32 22.73 -12.18
C LYS A 186 -6.47 21.60 -11.61
N ALA A 187 -5.22 21.91 -11.37
CA ALA A 187 -4.34 20.99 -10.65
C ALA A 187 -4.79 20.84 -9.18
N ALA A 188 -4.63 19.65 -8.64
CA ALA A 188 -4.84 19.36 -7.23
C ALA A 188 -3.53 19.57 -6.44
N VAL A 189 -3.63 20.27 -5.30
CA VAL A 189 -2.53 20.53 -4.38
C VAL A 189 -2.86 19.93 -3.02
N VAL A 190 -1.95 19.13 -2.49
CA VAL A 190 -2.11 18.40 -1.23
C VAL A 190 -1.01 18.77 -0.25
N GLY A 191 -1.42 19.11 0.97
CA GLY A 191 -0.58 19.05 2.17
C GLY A 191 -1.03 17.88 3.02
N ALA A 192 -0.13 16.98 3.39
CA ALA A 192 -0.46 15.81 4.21
C ALA A 192 0.64 15.51 5.23
N THR A 193 0.30 14.69 6.21
CA THR A 193 1.24 14.19 7.21
C THR A 193 1.06 12.69 7.41
N ASP A 194 2.16 12.02 7.79
CA ASP A 194 2.12 10.65 8.29
C ASP A 194 2.57 10.63 9.74
N LEU A 195 2.01 9.73 10.52
CA LEU A 195 2.40 9.43 11.88
C LEU A 195 2.73 7.94 11.97
N SER A 196 3.83 7.60 12.63
CA SER A 196 4.25 6.21 12.78
C SER A 196 4.78 5.94 14.18
N PHE A 197 4.54 4.70 14.63
CA PHE A 197 5.03 4.17 15.90
C PHE A 197 5.64 2.80 15.65
N THR A 198 6.80 2.53 16.26
CA THR A 198 7.47 1.22 16.18
C THR A 198 7.91 0.73 17.55
N TYR A 199 7.57 -0.52 17.84
CA TYR A 199 8.24 -1.34 18.84
C TYR A 199 9.23 -2.26 18.13
N TYR A 200 10.51 -2.19 18.51
CA TYR A 200 11.61 -2.94 17.90
C TYR A 200 12.40 -3.69 18.97
N ASN A 201 12.45 -5.00 18.89
CA ASN A 201 13.16 -5.86 19.84
C ASN A 201 14.18 -6.74 19.09
N ASP A 202 15.44 -6.34 19.14
CA ASP A 202 16.57 -7.07 18.55
C ASP A 202 17.12 -8.21 19.42
N GLU A 203 16.53 -8.43 20.60
CA GLU A 203 16.83 -9.54 21.52
C GLU A 203 15.66 -10.53 21.58
N ALA A 204 14.75 -10.51 20.60
CA ALA A 204 13.59 -11.39 20.59
C ALA A 204 13.99 -12.86 20.35
N LYS A 205 13.15 -13.78 20.85
CA LYS A 205 13.35 -15.22 20.66
C LYS A 205 12.02 -15.88 20.27
N LEU A 206 12.10 -16.82 19.34
CA LEU A 206 11.01 -17.73 19.00
C LEU A 206 11.48 -19.16 19.33
N GLY A 207 11.05 -19.66 20.48
CA GLY A 207 11.63 -20.87 21.06
C GLY A 207 13.14 -20.70 21.35
N LYS A 208 13.99 -21.51 20.71
CA LYS A 208 15.45 -21.43 20.85
C LYS A 208 16.11 -20.48 19.83
N THR A 209 15.39 -20.05 18.80
CA THR A 209 15.90 -19.20 17.73
C THR A 209 15.90 -17.74 18.14
N LYS A 210 17.07 -17.10 18.09
CA LYS A 210 17.20 -15.65 18.27
C LYS A 210 16.74 -14.91 17.04
N GLY A 211 16.30 -13.67 17.22
CA GLY A 211 15.86 -12.86 16.09
C GLY A 211 15.47 -11.45 16.48
N VAL A 212 14.88 -10.76 15.53
CA VAL A 212 14.36 -9.41 15.67
C VAL A 212 12.85 -9.45 15.51
N TYR A 213 12.12 -8.92 16.48
CA TYR A 213 10.68 -8.71 16.39
C TYR A 213 10.38 -7.23 16.23
N THR A 214 9.55 -6.91 15.26
CA THR A 214 9.06 -5.56 14.99
C THR A 214 7.55 -5.54 14.95
N PHE A 215 6.96 -4.61 15.69
CA PHE A 215 5.55 -4.23 15.59
C PHE A 215 5.47 -2.75 15.25
N ALA A 216 4.59 -2.39 14.32
CA ALA A 216 4.42 -1.01 13.91
C ALA A 216 2.96 -0.66 13.61
N ILE A 217 2.60 0.59 13.89
CA ILE A 217 1.33 1.20 13.49
C ILE A 217 1.66 2.49 12.76
N THR A 218 1.04 2.69 11.59
CA THR A 218 1.21 3.93 10.82
C THR A 218 -0.15 4.47 10.39
N PHE A 219 -0.24 5.80 10.39
CA PHE A 219 -1.35 6.56 9.81
C PHE A 219 -0.73 7.42 8.71
N ASN A 220 -1.11 7.18 7.47
CA ASN A 220 -0.46 7.80 6.33
C ASN A 220 -1.43 8.68 5.56
N ASN A 221 -0.88 9.73 4.93
CA ASN A 221 -1.58 10.63 4.04
C ASN A 221 -2.74 11.39 4.73
N ILE A 222 -2.61 11.74 6.01
CA ILE A 222 -3.61 12.58 6.68
C ILE A 222 -3.49 13.99 6.10
N GLY A 223 -4.42 14.40 5.23
CA GLY A 223 -4.28 15.64 4.48
C GLY A 223 -5.60 16.19 3.94
N ASN A 224 -5.51 17.34 3.27
CA ASN A 224 -6.68 18.04 2.76
C ASN A 224 -7.38 17.28 1.62
N LYS A 225 -8.71 17.47 1.55
CA LYS A 225 -9.54 17.05 0.42
C LYS A 225 -9.26 17.93 -0.78
N VAL A 226 -9.31 17.36 -1.98
CA VAL A 226 -9.03 18.07 -3.24
C VAL A 226 -10.13 17.88 -4.27
N ALA A 227 -10.16 18.77 -5.26
CA ALA A 227 -11.03 18.70 -6.43
C ALA A 227 -10.24 19.15 -7.67
N TYR A 228 -10.49 18.52 -8.80
CA TYR A 228 -9.87 18.86 -10.10
C TYR A 228 -10.66 19.86 -10.93
N SER A 229 -11.78 20.33 -10.43
CA SER A 229 -12.55 21.44 -11.04
C SER A 229 -13.19 22.31 -9.95
N GLU A 230 -13.68 23.48 -10.33
CA GLU A 230 -14.36 24.38 -9.39
C GLU A 230 -15.74 23.87 -9.00
N LEU A 231 -16.40 23.14 -9.90
CA LEU A 231 -17.75 22.59 -9.70
C LEU A 231 -17.75 21.22 -9.03
N SER A 232 -16.58 20.53 -8.96
CA SER A 232 -16.50 19.21 -8.35
C SER A 232 -16.46 19.31 -6.82
N LYS A 233 -17.14 18.38 -6.15
CA LYS A 233 -16.94 18.17 -4.72
C LYS A 233 -15.50 17.76 -4.46
N ARG A 234 -14.99 18.17 -3.29
CA ARG A 234 -13.65 17.75 -2.86
C ARG A 234 -13.69 16.34 -2.33
N ASP A 235 -12.80 15.48 -2.85
CA ASP A 235 -12.64 14.10 -2.42
C ASP A 235 -11.47 13.94 -1.47
N PHE A 236 -11.52 12.88 -0.68
CA PHE A 236 -10.43 12.47 0.20
C PHE A 236 -9.24 11.96 -0.62
N ILE A 237 -8.04 12.21 -0.13
CA ILE A 237 -6.83 11.52 -0.57
C ILE A 237 -6.73 10.14 0.09
N PRO A 238 -5.84 9.22 -0.33
CA PRO A 238 -5.81 7.85 0.18
C PRO A 238 -5.20 7.75 1.59
N MET A 239 -5.89 8.37 2.56
CA MET A 239 -5.56 8.23 3.97
C MET A 239 -5.69 6.77 4.37
N ASN A 240 -4.69 6.22 5.07
CA ASN A 240 -4.73 4.83 5.46
C ASN A 240 -4.04 4.57 6.80
N MET A 241 -4.47 3.51 7.45
CA MET A 241 -3.83 2.92 8.62
C MET A 241 -3.22 1.58 8.23
N LYS A 242 -2.01 1.31 8.71
CA LYS A 242 -1.35 0.01 8.56
C LYS A 242 -0.88 -0.47 9.92
N ILE A 243 -1.10 -1.75 10.19
CA ILE A 243 -0.59 -2.45 11.37
C ILE A 243 0.29 -3.58 10.86
N GLY A 244 1.59 -3.48 11.13
CA GLY A 244 2.58 -4.44 10.66
C GLY A 244 3.22 -5.22 11.80
N ASN A 245 3.47 -6.49 11.54
CA ASN A 245 4.26 -7.38 12.39
C ASN A 245 5.31 -8.07 11.56
N ALA A 246 6.54 -8.13 12.05
CA ALA A 246 7.60 -8.92 11.40
C ALA A 246 8.47 -9.61 12.44
N PHE A 247 8.92 -10.81 12.10
CA PHE A 247 9.91 -11.54 12.86
C PHE A 247 11.02 -12.00 11.91
N THR A 248 12.26 -11.59 12.19
CA THR A 248 13.44 -12.06 11.49
C THR A 248 14.16 -13.08 12.38
N ALA A 249 14.17 -14.32 11.97
CA ALA A 249 14.85 -15.43 12.65
C ALA A 249 16.29 -15.57 12.14
N ASP A 250 17.25 -15.61 13.06
CA ASP A 250 18.65 -15.94 12.76
C ASP A 250 18.86 -17.43 12.98
N PHE A 251 18.79 -18.25 11.93
CA PHE A 251 18.98 -19.72 12.04
C PHE A 251 20.44 -20.10 12.25
N ASN A 252 21.34 -19.39 11.60
CA ASN A 252 22.79 -19.53 11.74
C ASN A 252 23.47 -18.26 11.20
N SER A 253 24.81 -18.23 11.17
CA SER A 253 25.59 -17.09 10.67
C SER A 253 25.33 -16.72 9.21
N TYR A 254 24.77 -17.63 8.42
CA TYR A 254 24.54 -17.43 6.97
C TYR A 254 23.07 -17.25 6.59
N ASN A 255 22.14 -17.79 7.38
CA ASN A 255 20.74 -17.88 6.99
C ASN A 255 19.84 -17.10 7.95
N LYS A 256 19.11 -16.13 7.40
CA LYS A 256 18.07 -15.35 8.09
C LYS A 256 16.75 -15.49 7.34
N LEU A 257 15.67 -15.68 8.06
CA LEU A 257 14.32 -15.70 7.49
C LEU A 257 13.45 -14.66 8.19
N THR A 258 12.87 -13.76 7.41
CA THR A 258 11.89 -12.80 7.88
C THR A 258 10.49 -13.23 7.43
N PHE A 259 9.56 -13.30 8.35
CA PHE A 259 8.13 -13.34 8.10
C PHE A 259 7.55 -11.97 8.43
N SER A 260 6.70 -11.44 7.54
CA SER A 260 5.98 -10.17 7.77
C SER A 260 4.51 -10.31 7.42
N ILE A 261 3.64 -9.63 8.18
CA ILE A 261 2.21 -9.49 7.91
C ILE A 261 1.78 -8.07 8.23
N ASP A 262 1.07 -7.45 7.27
CA ASP A 262 0.47 -6.13 7.40
C ASP A 262 -1.05 -6.22 7.22
N LEU A 263 -1.78 -5.58 8.12
CA LEU A 263 -3.20 -5.28 7.96
C LEU A 263 -3.32 -3.81 7.55
N GLN A 264 -4.01 -3.54 6.44
CA GLN A 264 -4.11 -2.20 5.87
C GLN A 264 -5.56 -1.84 5.66
N ARG A 265 -5.94 -0.61 6.01
CA ARG A 265 -7.29 -0.09 5.83
C ARG A 265 -7.25 1.36 5.39
N LEU A 266 -8.12 1.74 4.44
CA LEU A 266 -8.36 3.15 4.13
C LEU A 266 -9.13 3.82 5.27
N LEU A 267 -8.68 5.01 5.64
CA LEU A 267 -9.35 5.87 6.62
C LEU A 267 -10.19 6.93 5.89
N VAL A 268 -10.96 6.47 4.92
CA VAL A 268 -11.82 7.28 4.06
C VAL A 268 -13.22 6.69 4.16
N PRO A 269 -14.26 7.53 4.30
CA PRO A 269 -15.62 7.05 4.42
C PRO A 269 -16.05 6.16 3.27
N THR A 270 -16.71 5.06 3.61
CA THR A 270 -17.32 4.15 2.63
C THR A 270 -18.52 4.83 1.98
N PRO A 271 -18.67 4.77 0.64
CA PRO A 271 -19.82 5.34 -0.04
C PRO A 271 -21.12 4.76 0.48
N ALA A 272 -22.04 5.64 0.90
CA ALA A 272 -23.38 5.25 1.29
C ALA A 272 -24.19 4.80 0.08
N LYS A 273 -25.19 3.94 0.29
CA LYS A 273 -26.10 3.46 -0.75
C LYS A 273 -27.26 4.39 -0.91
N TYR A 274 -27.44 4.89 -2.12
CA TYR A 274 -28.57 5.71 -2.52
C TYR A 274 -29.32 5.03 -3.66
N GLU A 275 -30.62 5.30 -3.75
CA GLU A 275 -31.44 4.91 -4.88
C GLU A 275 -32.46 6.00 -5.22
N PHE A 276 -32.82 6.08 -6.49
CA PHE A 276 -33.79 7.06 -6.97
C PHE A 276 -35.20 6.47 -6.82
N ILE A 277 -35.92 6.85 -5.75
CA ILE A 277 -37.25 6.34 -5.42
C ILE A 277 -38.24 7.53 -5.52
N ASP A 278 -39.30 7.36 -6.30
CA ASP A 278 -40.36 8.38 -6.50
C ASP A 278 -39.81 9.76 -6.91
N GLY A 279 -38.78 9.79 -7.76
CA GLY A 279 -38.16 11.05 -8.22
C GLY A 279 -37.17 11.67 -7.22
N VAL A 280 -36.88 11.03 -6.08
CA VAL A 280 -35.98 11.53 -5.03
C VAL A 280 -34.81 10.62 -4.82
N ASN A 281 -33.58 11.18 -4.75
CA ASN A 281 -32.39 10.44 -4.39
C ASN A 281 -32.41 10.10 -2.89
N THR A 282 -32.78 8.86 -2.56
CA THR A 282 -33.07 8.41 -1.20
C THR A 282 -31.91 7.61 -0.64
N LEU A 283 -31.46 7.95 0.58
CA LEU A 283 -30.45 7.20 1.32
C LEU A 283 -31.05 5.88 1.81
N LEU A 284 -30.53 4.76 1.31
CA LEU A 284 -30.94 3.43 1.74
C LEU A 284 -30.17 2.95 2.97
N SER A 285 -28.84 3.12 2.98
CA SER A 285 -27.98 2.69 4.08
C SER A 285 -26.60 3.34 4.00
N GLY A 286 -25.89 3.33 5.13
CA GLY A 286 -24.58 3.96 5.27
C GLY A 286 -24.69 5.35 5.88
N LYS A 287 -23.62 6.13 5.75
CA LYS A 287 -23.54 7.51 6.26
C LYS A 287 -23.06 8.45 5.16
N PRO A 288 -23.55 9.70 5.11
CA PRO A 288 -23.04 10.71 4.17
C PRO A 288 -21.52 10.90 4.34
N ASN A 289 -20.82 11.11 3.23
CA ASN A 289 -19.37 11.27 3.18
C ASN A 289 -18.90 12.73 2.99
N ASP A 290 -19.82 13.69 2.99
CA ASP A 290 -19.51 15.13 2.91
C ASP A 290 -19.18 15.69 4.30
N ILE A 291 -18.08 15.24 4.85
CA ILE A 291 -17.63 15.55 6.22
C ILE A 291 -16.14 15.93 6.24
N GLY A 292 -15.70 16.51 7.36
CA GLY A 292 -14.29 16.90 7.55
C GLY A 292 -13.33 15.70 7.63
N ILE A 293 -12.05 15.98 7.49
CA ILE A 293 -10.98 14.96 7.40
C ILE A 293 -10.98 14.04 8.61
N ILE A 294 -10.88 14.59 9.82
CA ILE A 294 -10.80 13.79 11.07
C ILE A 294 -12.12 13.04 11.32
N ALA A 295 -13.26 13.69 11.06
CA ALA A 295 -14.56 13.03 11.16
C ALA A 295 -14.66 11.85 10.18
N GLY A 296 -14.16 12.01 8.94
CA GLY A 296 -14.09 10.95 7.94
C GLY A 296 -13.24 9.77 8.37
N MET A 297 -12.05 10.05 8.93
CA MET A 297 -11.17 9.00 9.48
C MET A 297 -11.85 8.20 10.58
N ILE A 298 -12.56 8.86 11.50
CA ILE A 298 -13.28 8.17 12.59
C ILE A 298 -14.49 7.41 12.05
N GLN A 299 -15.26 8.04 11.16
CA GLN A 299 -16.46 7.46 10.56
C GLN A 299 -16.15 6.18 9.79
N SER A 300 -15.00 6.11 9.08
CA SER A 300 -14.60 4.97 8.27
C SER A 300 -14.55 3.62 9.01
N PHE A 301 -14.57 3.63 10.35
CA PHE A 301 -14.60 2.40 11.15
C PHE A 301 -16.02 1.84 11.39
N SER A 302 -17.07 2.55 10.95
CA SER A 302 -18.46 2.18 11.27
C SER A 302 -19.49 2.74 10.28
N ASP A 303 -19.13 2.90 9.02
CA ASP A 303 -20.00 3.52 8.01
C ASP A 303 -20.36 2.60 6.83
N ALA A 304 -19.86 1.38 6.82
CA ALA A 304 -20.24 0.40 5.80
C ALA A 304 -21.78 0.25 5.73
N PRO A 305 -22.35 0.42 4.54
CA PRO A 305 -23.82 0.40 4.38
C PRO A 305 -24.43 -0.98 4.63
N GLY A 306 -23.69 -2.07 4.37
CA GLY A 306 -24.23 -3.42 4.44
C GLY A 306 -25.19 -3.72 3.28
N THR A 307 -25.93 -4.82 3.38
CA THR A 307 -26.93 -5.24 2.40
C THR A 307 -28.31 -4.81 2.88
N VAL A 308 -29.05 -4.04 2.07
CA VAL A 308 -30.42 -3.64 2.37
C VAL A 308 -31.35 -4.80 2.02
N SER A 309 -32.25 -5.15 2.93
CA SER A 309 -33.19 -6.26 2.76
C SER A 309 -34.28 -5.90 1.77
N LYS A 310 -34.62 -6.88 0.90
CA LYS A 310 -35.75 -6.80 -0.03
C LYS A 310 -36.76 -7.89 0.29
N ASP A 311 -38.02 -7.66 -0.04
CA ASP A 311 -39.07 -8.65 0.05
C ASP A 311 -39.07 -9.59 -1.20
N GLU A 312 -40.04 -10.49 -1.28
CA GLU A 312 -40.20 -11.46 -2.39
C GLU A 312 -40.49 -10.77 -3.74
N ASN A 313 -41.00 -9.54 -3.73
CA ASN A 313 -41.28 -8.73 -4.91
C ASN A 313 -40.10 -7.86 -5.34
N GLY A 314 -38.98 -7.87 -4.56
CA GLY A 314 -37.81 -7.04 -4.81
C GLY A 314 -37.89 -5.63 -4.23
N GLU A 315 -38.94 -5.30 -3.47
CA GLU A 315 -39.14 -4.00 -2.82
C GLU A 315 -38.33 -3.91 -1.51
N TYR A 316 -37.82 -2.71 -1.20
CA TYR A 316 -37.05 -2.49 0.01
C TYR A 316 -37.90 -2.51 1.27
N ILE A 317 -37.54 -3.36 2.23
CA ILE A 317 -38.22 -3.48 3.51
C ILE A 317 -37.84 -2.28 4.40
N LYS A 318 -38.85 -1.60 4.96
CA LYS A 318 -38.67 -0.52 5.94
C LYS A 318 -38.89 -1.02 7.37
N ASN A 319 -38.13 -0.45 8.29
CA ASN A 319 -38.34 -0.58 9.73
C ASN A 319 -39.53 0.29 10.19
N ALA A 320 -39.95 0.12 11.45
CA ALA A 320 -41.05 0.92 12.02
C ALA A 320 -40.72 2.43 12.12
N ASP A 321 -39.43 2.80 12.16
CA ASP A 321 -38.94 4.18 12.20
C ASP A 321 -38.81 4.82 10.80
N GLY A 322 -39.19 4.11 9.74
CA GLY A 322 -39.09 4.55 8.35
C GLY A 322 -37.72 4.35 7.70
N THR A 323 -36.71 3.93 8.43
CA THR A 323 -35.39 3.57 7.86
C THR A 323 -35.49 2.24 7.11
N TYR A 324 -34.56 2.01 6.16
CA TYR A 324 -34.50 0.73 5.44
C TYR A 324 -33.84 -0.35 6.28
N LYS A 325 -34.42 -1.54 6.25
CA LYS A 325 -33.91 -2.70 6.97
C LYS A 325 -32.62 -3.20 6.33
N VAL A 326 -31.57 -3.34 7.14
CA VAL A 326 -30.28 -3.90 6.72
C VAL A 326 -30.14 -5.32 7.27
N GLU A 327 -29.62 -6.22 6.46
CA GLU A 327 -29.40 -7.61 6.85
C GLU A 327 -28.48 -7.72 8.05
N LYS A 328 -28.81 -8.63 8.95
CA LYS A 328 -28.02 -8.87 10.17
C LYS A 328 -26.58 -9.26 9.78
N TRP A 329 -25.61 -8.62 10.44
CA TRP A 329 -24.17 -8.82 10.24
C TRP A 329 -23.59 -8.34 8.90
N SER A 330 -24.41 -7.90 7.92
CA SER A 330 -23.89 -7.44 6.62
C SER A 330 -22.99 -6.22 6.74
N ARG A 331 -23.30 -5.27 7.63
CA ARG A 331 -22.42 -4.12 7.93
C ARG A 331 -21.07 -4.56 8.48
N LEU A 332 -21.06 -5.46 9.48
CA LEU A 332 -19.80 -5.96 10.05
C LEU A 332 -18.98 -6.74 9.01
N LYS A 333 -19.65 -7.56 8.18
CA LYS A 333 -18.99 -8.30 7.09
C LYS A 333 -18.37 -7.34 6.09
N GLU A 334 -19.04 -6.23 5.76
CA GLU A 334 -18.52 -5.22 4.85
C GLU A 334 -17.36 -4.44 5.48
N GLU A 335 -17.45 -4.02 6.74
CA GLU A 335 -16.35 -3.40 7.50
C GLU A 335 -15.09 -4.27 7.52
N LEU A 336 -15.24 -5.56 7.78
CA LEU A 336 -14.11 -6.50 7.78
C LEU A 336 -13.53 -6.70 6.37
N SER A 337 -14.35 -6.57 5.33
CA SER A 337 -13.90 -6.69 3.94
C SER A 337 -13.09 -5.47 3.45
N GLU A 338 -13.06 -4.37 4.20
CA GLU A 338 -12.22 -3.20 3.95
C GLU A 338 -10.77 -3.37 4.44
N ILE A 339 -10.51 -4.44 5.18
CA ILE A 339 -9.16 -4.75 5.66
C ILE A 339 -8.44 -5.54 4.57
N ASN A 340 -7.41 -4.93 4.00
CA ASN A 340 -6.47 -5.60 3.11
C ASN A 340 -5.42 -6.33 3.93
N ILE A 341 -5.01 -7.51 3.46
CA ILE A 341 -4.01 -8.35 4.11
C ILE A 341 -2.83 -8.51 3.17
N ALA A 342 -1.65 -8.18 3.65
CA ALA A 342 -0.38 -8.39 2.98
C ALA A 342 0.49 -9.31 3.82
N GLY A 343 1.14 -10.28 3.20
CA GLY A 343 2.03 -11.20 3.93
C GLY A 343 3.20 -11.62 3.07
N GLY A 344 4.37 -11.77 3.68
CA GLY A 344 5.57 -12.12 2.93
C GLY A 344 6.63 -12.84 3.72
N LEU A 345 7.51 -13.51 2.97
CA LEU A 345 8.70 -14.18 3.43
C LEU A 345 9.93 -13.62 2.72
N GLU A 346 11.00 -13.36 3.46
CA GLU A 346 12.30 -12.92 2.94
C GLU A 346 13.38 -13.82 3.54
N TRP A 347 14.08 -14.57 2.68
CA TRP A 347 15.23 -15.36 3.06
C TRP A 347 16.51 -14.69 2.59
N TRP A 348 17.45 -14.47 3.49
CA TRP A 348 18.78 -13.96 3.22
C TRP A 348 19.83 -15.05 3.38
N TYR A 349 20.72 -15.14 2.41
CA TYR A 349 21.94 -15.96 2.48
C TYR A 349 23.15 -15.05 2.59
N ASN A 350 23.90 -15.20 3.68
CA ASN A 350 25.15 -14.50 3.99
C ASN A 350 25.06 -12.96 3.89
N ASP A 351 23.86 -12.38 4.09
CA ASP A 351 23.56 -10.93 3.89
C ASP A 351 23.95 -10.42 2.47
N VAL A 352 24.17 -11.32 1.50
CA VAL A 352 24.56 -11.02 0.12
C VAL A 352 23.41 -11.24 -0.85
N PHE A 353 22.70 -12.37 -0.73
CA PHE A 353 21.62 -12.74 -1.62
C PHE A 353 20.33 -12.92 -0.86
N ALA A 354 19.23 -12.43 -1.42
CA ALA A 354 17.92 -12.68 -0.84
C ALA A 354 16.90 -13.16 -1.88
N LEU A 355 15.98 -14.01 -1.41
CA LEU A 355 14.76 -14.38 -2.12
C LEU A 355 13.54 -13.94 -1.31
N ARG A 356 12.50 -13.54 -2.00
CA ARG A 356 11.23 -13.09 -1.40
C ARG A 356 10.05 -13.72 -2.10
N SER A 357 9.02 -13.96 -1.33
CA SER A 357 7.69 -14.28 -1.83
C SER A 357 6.66 -13.64 -0.92
N GLY A 358 5.56 -13.18 -1.51
CA GLY A 358 4.49 -12.54 -0.73
C GLY A 358 3.16 -12.57 -1.44
N VAL A 359 2.12 -12.38 -0.67
CA VAL A 359 0.74 -12.33 -1.14
C VAL A 359 0.05 -11.07 -0.64
N PHE A 360 -0.79 -10.51 -1.49
CA PHE A 360 -1.69 -9.42 -1.16
C PHE A 360 -3.12 -9.84 -1.43
N TYR A 361 -4.01 -9.54 -0.50
CA TYR A 361 -5.43 -9.85 -0.60
C TYR A 361 -6.28 -8.63 -0.29
N GLU A 362 -7.18 -8.31 -1.19
CA GLU A 362 -8.28 -7.35 -1.04
C GLU A 362 -9.60 -8.02 -1.41
N SER A 363 -10.65 -7.70 -0.66
CA SER A 363 -11.97 -8.30 -0.85
C SER A 363 -12.57 -7.99 -2.23
N LYS A 364 -13.36 -8.93 -2.78
CA LYS A 364 -13.98 -8.81 -4.11
C LYS A 364 -14.84 -7.54 -4.26
N ASN A 365 -15.55 -7.15 -3.21
CA ASN A 365 -16.45 -5.98 -3.22
C ASN A 365 -15.74 -4.64 -2.96
N LYS A 366 -14.43 -4.65 -2.65
CA LYS A 366 -13.64 -3.45 -2.33
C LYS A 366 -12.51 -3.13 -3.32
N GLY A 367 -12.33 -3.94 -4.36
CA GLY A 367 -11.32 -3.72 -5.42
C GLY A 367 -10.77 -5.01 -6.01
N ASN A 368 -10.95 -6.15 -5.31
CA ASN A 368 -10.59 -7.50 -5.77
C ASN A 368 -9.11 -7.67 -6.19
N ARG A 369 -8.20 -6.90 -5.58
CA ARG A 369 -6.77 -7.04 -5.85
C ARG A 369 -6.20 -8.23 -5.09
N LYS A 370 -5.68 -9.20 -5.82
CA LYS A 370 -5.03 -10.38 -5.27
C LYS A 370 -3.77 -10.65 -6.06
N PHE A 371 -2.64 -10.64 -5.39
CA PHE A 371 -1.34 -10.78 -6.03
C PHE A 371 -0.49 -11.85 -5.36
N LEU A 372 0.27 -12.56 -6.17
CA LEU A 372 1.46 -13.29 -5.76
C LEU A 372 2.66 -12.46 -6.20
N ASN A 373 3.54 -12.16 -5.28
CA ASN A 373 4.76 -11.41 -5.56
C ASN A 373 5.99 -12.29 -5.33
N LEU A 374 6.97 -12.15 -6.21
CA LEU A 374 8.28 -12.77 -6.08
C LEU A 374 9.33 -11.67 -6.10
N GLY A 375 10.43 -11.86 -5.39
CA GLY A 375 11.52 -10.88 -5.36
C GLY A 375 12.87 -11.52 -5.14
N ALA A 376 13.92 -10.80 -5.55
CA ALA A 376 15.29 -11.17 -5.31
C ALA A 376 16.13 -9.92 -4.99
N SER A 377 17.23 -10.10 -4.27
CA SER A 377 18.24 -9.06 -4.04
C SER A 377 19.64 -9.63 -4.17
N LEU A 378 20.50 -8.76 -4.65
CA LEU A 378 21.96 -8.97 -4.60
C LEU A 378 22.59 -7.76 -3.93
N LYS A 379 23.38 -7.99 -2.89
CA LYS A 379 24.12 -6.94 -2.16
C LYS A 379 25.61 -7.19 -2.29
N TYR A 380 26.31 -6.15 -2.73
CA TYR A 380 27.77 -6.16 -2.81
C TYR A 380 28.31 -4.87 -2.19
N ASN A 381 29.05 -4.99 -1.09
CA ASN A 381 29.58 -3.87 -0.32
C ASN A 381 28.49 -2.85 0.07
N THR A 382 28.56 -1.66 -0.50
CA THR A 382 27.63 -0.54 -0.25
C THR A 382 26.40 -0.54 -1.15
N LEU A 383 26.43 -1.30 -2.25
CA LEU A 383 25.38 -1.38 -3.24
C LEU A 383 24.48 -2.59 -2.98
N ALA A 384 23.16 -2.40 -3.07
CA ALA A 384 22.20 -3.48 -3.18
C ALA A 384 21.25 -3.21 -4.35
N ILE A 385 20.94 -4.28 -5.08
CA ILE A 385 19.98 -4.26 -6.19
C ILE A 385 18.83 -5.17 -5.78
N ASP A 386 17.62 -4.64 -5.77
CA ASP A 386 16.41 -5.38 -5.49
C ASP A 386 15.52 -5.41 -6.74
N PHE A 387 14.92 -6.56 -6.97
CA PHE A 387 13.96 -6.79 -8.04
C PHE A 387 12.70 -7.43 -7.47
N SER A 388 11.53 -7.09 -8.00
CA SER A 388 10.29 -7.82 -7.73
C SER A 388 9.38 -7.89 -8.94
N TYR A 389 8.60 -8.96 -8.97
CA TYR A 389 7.61 -9.27 -9.98
C TYR A 389 6.26 -9.56 -9.34
N LEU A 390 5.22 -8.94 -9.85
CA LEU A 390 3.85 -9.09 -9.39
C LEU A 390 3.05 -9.90 -10.41
N ALA A 391 2.52 -11.04 -9.97
CA ALA A 391 1.56 -11.86 -10.71
C ALA A 391 0.16 -11.68 -10.12
N SER A 392 -0.82 -11.26 -10.93
CA SER A 392 -2.20 -11.12 -10.46
C SER A 392 -2.86 -12.50 -10.35
N LEU A 393 -3.56 -12.72 -9.23
CA LEU A 393 -4.41 -13.90 -8.99
C LEU A 393 -5.89 -13.60 -9.24
N SER A 394 -6.26 -12.35 -9.55
CA SER A 394 -7.66 -11.92 -9.77
C SER A 394 -8.24 -12.28 -11.15
N GLY A 395 -7.55 -13.13 -11.92
CA GLY A 395 -7.98 -13.57 -13.25
C GLY A 395 -7.23 -12.89 -14.40
N ARG A 396 -7.52 -13.34 -15.62
CA ARG A 396 -6.93 -12.78 -16.85
C ARG A 396 -7.43 -11.35 -17.06
N GLY A 397 -6.52 -10.41 -17.31
CA GLY A 397 -6.83 -9.02 -17.65
C GLY A 397 -6.66 -8.00 -16.52
N SER A 398 -6.09 -8.36 -15.36
CA SER A 398 -5.72 -7.34 -14.38
C SER A 398 -4.63 -6.42 -14.95
N PRO A 399 -4.87 -5.10 -15.04
CA PRO A 399 -3.88 -4.16 -15.56
C PRO A 399 -2.57 -4.12 -14.75
N LEU A 400 -2.61 -4.57 -13.50
CA LEU A 400 -1.45 -4.65 -12.59
C LEU A 400 -0.62 -5.92 -12.78
N SER A 401 -1.10 -6.91 -13.55
CA SER A 401 -0.33 -8.12 -13.82
C SER A 401 0.99 -7.79 -14.52
N ASN A 402 2.00 -8.61 -14.23
CA ASN A 402 3.34 -8.48 -14.82
C ASN A 402 4.05 -7.14 -14.48
N THR A 403 3.69 -6.51 -13.34
CA THR A 403 4.42 -5.34 -12.86
C THR A 403 5.79 -5.75 -12.34
N LEU A 404 6.82 -5.12 -12.91
CA LEU A 404 8.20 -5.25 -12.49
C LEU A 404 8.59 -4.03 -11.65
N ARG A 405 9.37 -4.25 -10.58
CA ARG A 405 9.94 -3.15 -9.79
C ARG A 405 11.42 -3.37 -9.64
N PHE A 406 12.18 -2.29 -9.76
CA PHE A 406 13.63 -2.26 -9.59
C PHE A 406 13.97 -1.24 -8.51
N THR A 407 14.87 -1.58 -7.60
CA THR A 407 15.37 -0.66 -6.57
C THR A 407 16.87 -0.82 -6.43
N LEU A 408 17.58 0.29 -6.52
CA LEU A 408 19.00 0.41 -6.19
C LEU A 408 19.12 1.07 -4.82
N ARG A 409 19.94 0.51 -3.92
CA ARG A 409 20.20 1.08 -2.60
C ARG A 409 21.70 1.24 -2.41
N PHE A 410 22.10 2.41 -1.92
CA PHE A 410 23.49 2.77 -1.64
C PHE A 410 23.63 3.11 -0.15
N ASN A 411 24.40 2.32 0.56
CA ASN A 411 24.75 2.60 1.96
C ASN A 411 25.98 3.51 1.99
N ILE A 412 25.83 4.72 2.56
CA ILE A 412 26.88 5.70 2.66
C ILE A 412 27.28 5.86 4.14
N GLY A 413 28.54 5.58 4.44
CA GLY A 413 29.06 5.56 5.82
C GLY A 413 29.02 4.18 6.43
N GLY A 414 30.20 3.68 6.84
CA GLY A 414 30.41 2.35 7.40
C GLY A 414 29.47 2.03 8.57
N VAL A 415 29.28 0.75 8.85
CA VAL A 415 28.57 0.26 10.04
C VAL A 415 29.14 0.97 11.26
N THR A 416 28.29 1.65 12.01
CA THR A 416 28.67 2.21 13.31
C THR A 416 28.91 1.02 14.26
N THR A 417 30.05 0.35 14.16
CA THR A 417 30.48 -0.59 15.18
C THR A 417 30.65 0.21 16.46
N ALA A 418 29.82 -0.07 17.47
CA ALA A 418 30.11 0.35 18.81
C ALA A 418 31.50 -0.17 19.14
N LYS A 419 32.50 0.71 19.34
CA LYS A 419 33.77 0.35 19.97
C LYS A 419 33.37 -0.32 21.29
N VAL A 420 33.65 -1.61 21.41
CA VAL A 420 33.72 -2.25 22.70
C VAL A 420 34.91 -1.58 23.40
N GLU A 421 34.65 -0.65 24.29
CA GLU A 421 35.65 -0.17 25.22
C GLU A 421 35.95 -1.37 26.14
N SER A 422 37.08 -1.97 25.88
CA SER A 422 37.75 -2.90 26.80
C SER A 422 38.30 -2.06 27.95
N ASN A 423 37.65 -2.12 29.09
CA ASN A 423 38.27 -1.92 30.39
C ASN A 423 38.32 -3.23 31.12
#